data_893bf8d098bc8886a4943abd26d5328a
#
_entry.id   893bf8d098bc8886a4943abd26d5328a
#
_cell.length_a   1.000
_cell.length_b   1.000
_cell.length_c   1.000
_cell.angle_alpha   90.00
_cell.angle_beta   90.00
_cell.angle_gamma   90.00
#
_symmetry.space_group_name_H-M   'P 1'
#
loop_
_entity.id
_entity.type
_entity.pdbx_description
1 polymer ?
#
loop_
_entity_poly.entity_id
_entity_poly.type
_entity_poly.pdbx_seq_one_letter_code
_entity_poly.pdbx_strand_id
1 'polypeptide(L)'
;MTSHQHSTVPSDPELRVKSLESLLVEKGLVDPKALDELVDLYETKIGPRNGAKVVAKAWKDPEFKKYLLQKPTEAIASQGYRGRQGENMKVVENTSKIHNVVVCTLCSCYPWPVLGLPPVWYKSAPYRSRVVS
;
A
#
# COMPACT_ATOMS: atom_id res chain seq x y z
N MET A 1 2.61 -19.30 22.64
CA MET A 1 1.52 -18.31 22.45
C MET A 1 1.82 -17.13 23.35
N THR A 2 2.47 -16.11 22.84
CA THR A 2 2.77 -14.87 23.57
C THR A 2 1.55 -13.95 23.43
N SER A 3 0.81 -13.78 24.52
CA SER A 3 -0.27 -12.79 24.61
C SER A 3 0.35 -11.40 24.50
N HIS A 4 0.12 -10.72 23.40
CA HIS A 4 0.36 -9.29 23.32
C HIS A 4 -0.64 -8.59 24.25
N GLN A 5 -0.19 -8.26 25.45
CA GLN A 5 -0.89 -7.31 26.31
C GLN A 5 -0.85 -5.95 25.61
N HIS A 6 -1.97 -5.51 25.06
CA HIS A 6 -2.12 -4.12 24.64
C HIS A 6 -2.03 -3.24 25.89
N SER A 7 -0.94 -2.49 26.02
CA SER A 7 -0.82 -1.46 27.02
C SER A 7 -1.97 -0.45 26.85
N THR A 8 -2.71 -0.17 27.90
CA THR A 8 -3.74 0.88 27.90
C THR A 8 -3.16 2.29 27.89
N VAL A 9 -1.86 2.40 28.09
CA VAL A 9 -1.12 3.68 28.04
C VAL A 9 -0.57 3.84 26.64
N PRO A 10 -0.89 4.95 25.92
CA PRO A 10 -0.35 5.23 24.60
C PRO A 10 1.19 5.30 24.64
N SER A 11 1.84 4.81 23.60
CA SER A 11 3.29 4.93 23.46
C SER A 11 3.71 6.40 23.27
N ASP A 12 4.96 6.71 23.57
CA ASP A 12 5.50 8.07 23.36
C ASP A 12 5.33 8.59 21.92
N PRO A 13 5.55 7.80 20.84
CA PRO A 13 5.22 8.21 19.49
C PRO A 13 3.74 8.53 19.26
N GLU A 14 2.81 7.74 19.83
CA GLU A 14 1.37 8.00 19.72
C GLU A 14 0.99 9.30 20.40
N LEU A 15 1.54 9.59 21.58
CA LEU A 15 1.30 10.85 22.30
C LEU A 15 1.82 12.05 21.50
N ARG A 16 2.98 11.94 20.87
CA ARG A 16 3.54 13.01 20.03
C ARG A 16 2.69 13.26 18.80
N VAL A 17 2.19 12.21 18.13
CA VAL A 17 1.30 12.35 16.98
C VAL A 17 0.00 13.04 17.39
N LYS A 18 -0.64 12.61 18.49
CA LYS A 18 -1.86 13.25 19.01
C LYS A 18 -1.63 14.71 19.39
N SER A 19 -0.50 15.05 19.99
CA SER A 19 -0.16 16.42 20.35
C SER A 19 0.02 17.31 19.13
N LEU A 20 0.67 16.81 18.08
CA LEU A 20 0.81 17.53 16.81
C LEU A 20 -0.54 17.72 16.12
N GLU A 21 -1.37 16.69 16.08
CA GLU A 21 -2.73 16.76 15.54
C GLU A 21 -3.54 17.83 16.25
N SER A 22 -3.60 17.78 17.58
CA SER A 22 -4.33 18.76 18.40
C SER A 22 -3.87 20.19 18.13
N LEU A 23 -2.56 20.41 18.03
CA LEU A 23 -1.99 21.72 17.75
C LEU A 23 -2.34 22.23 16.34
N LEU A 24 -2.34 21.34 15.33
CA LEU A 24 -2.69 21.69 13.96
C LEU A 24 -4.18 22.02 13.82
N VAL A 25 -5.03 21.28 14.51
CA VAL A 25 -6.48 21.52 14.57
C VAL A 25 -6.76 22.85 15.29
N GLU A 26 -6.14 23.11 16.45
CA GLU A 26 -6.28 24.37 17.19
C GLU A 26 -5.86 25.58 16.33
N LYS A 27 -4.84 25.44 15.53
CA LYS A 27 -4.38 26.48 14.60
C LYS A 27 -5.23 26.60 13.33
N GLY A 28 -6.24 25.77 13.15
CA GLY A 28 -7.07 25.75 11.95
C GLY A 28 -6.35 25.32 10.68
N LEU A 29 -5.22 24.61 10.80
CA LEU A 29 -4.43 24.12 9.66
C LEU A 29 -4.88 22.74 9.17
N VAL A 30 -5.59 21.99 10.00
CA VAL A 30 -6.13 20.66 9.70
C VAL A 30 -7.59 20.61 10.14
N ASP A 31 -8.44 20.10 9.24
CA ASP A 31 -9.82 19.74 9.56
C ASP A 31 -9.83 18.30 10.11
N PRO A 32 -10.31 18.07 11.36
CA PRO A 32 -10.40 16.73 11.95
C PRO A 32 -11.17 15.74 11.07
N LYS A 33 -12.28 16.18 10.46
CA LYS A 33 -13.07 15.34 9.55
C LYS A 33 -12.29 14.86 8.34
N ALA A 34 -11.53 15.75 7.72
CA ALA A 34 -10.70 15.40 6.59
C ALA A 34 -9.59 14.41 6.98
N LEU A 35 -9.06 14.53 8.19
CA LEU A 35 -8.09 13.60 8.75
C LEU A 35 -8.70 12.21 8.98
N ASP A 36 -9.87 12.15 9.61
CA ASP A 36 -10.61 10.90 9.84
C ASP A 36 -10.96 10.19 8.51
N GLU A 37 -11.41 10.93 7.51
CA GLU A 37 -11.68 10.39 6.17
C GLU A 37 -10.42 9.83 5.51
N LEU A 38 -9.27 10.48 5.71
CA LEU A 38 -7.99 10.00 5.20
C LEU A 38 -7.55 8.72 5.91
N VAL A 39 -7.69 8.64 7.22
CA VAL A 39 -7.39 7.44 8.02
C VAL A 39 -8.27 6.29 7.56
N ASP A 40 -9.60 6.47 7.47
CA ASP A 40 -10.53 5.46 6.97
C ASP A 40 -10.16 4.97 5.55
N LEU A 41 -9.78 5.88 4.67
CA LEU A 41 -9.34 5.54 3.32
C LEU A 41 -8.15 4.57 3.34
N TYR A 42 -7.12 4.85 4.16
CA TYR A 42 -5.92 4.03 4.23
C TYR A 42 -6.13 2.73 5.01
N GLU A 43 -7.04 2.68 5.97
CA GLU A 43 -7.34 1.48 6.74
C GLU A 43 -8.28 0.52 6.00
N THR A 44 -9.25 1.05 5.25
CA THR A 44 -10.35 0.24 4.72
C THR A 44 -10.39 0.11 3.19
N LYS A 45 -9.97 1.14 2.45
CA LYS A 45 -10.15 1.23 0.98
C LYS A 45 -8.88 0.99 0.18
N ILE A 46 -7.71 1.12 0.80
CA ILE A 46 -6.40 0.90 0.19
C ILE A 46 -5.79 -0.36 0.80
N GLY A 47 -5.17 -1.21 -0.03
CA GLY A 47 -4.47 -2.35 0.54
C GLY A 47 -4.41 -3.59 -0.34
N PRO A 48 -3.75 -4.66 0.16
CA PRO A 48 -3.45 -5.87 -0.60
C PRO A 48 -4.71 -6.66 -1.01
N ARG A 49 -5.85 -6.44 -0.36
CA ARG A 49 -7.13 -7.01 -0.79
C ARG A 49 -7.53 -6.57 -2.19
N ASN A 50 -7.22 -5.33 -2.56
CA ASN A 50 -7.49 -4.81 -3.90
C ASN A 50 -6.60 -5.51 -4.94
N GLY A 51 -5.31 -5.66 -4.66
CA GLY A 51 -4.40 -6.44 -5.51
C GLY A 51 -4.84 -7.88 -5.67
N ALA A 52 -5.26 -8.53 -4.59
CA ALA A 52 -5.79 -9.89 -4.65
C ALA A 52 -7.02 -10.01 -5.56
N LYS A 53 -7.94 -9.03 -5.52
CA LYS A 53 -9.11 -9.00 -6.41
C LYS A 53 -8.71 -8.81 -7.87
N VAL A 54 -7.74 -7.95 -8.17
CA VAL A 54 -7.20 -7.75 -9.53
C VAL A 54 -6.59 -9.04 -10.07
N VAL A 55 -5.77 -9.72 -9.27
CA VAL A 55 -5.14 -10.99 -9.63
C VAL A 55 -6.19 -12.08 -9.83
N ALA A 56 -7.15 -12.21 -8.92
CA ALA A 56 -8.22 -13.20 -9.04
C ALA A 56 -9.07 -13.00 -10.30
N LYS A 57 -9.34 -11.75 -10.68
CA LYS A 57 -10.01 -11.43 -11.93
C LYS A 57 -9.17 -11.83 -13.14
N ALA A 58 -7.88 -11.51 -13.14
CA ALA A 58 -6.97 -11.86 -14.23
C ALA A 58 -6.84 -13.39 -14.43
N TRP A 59 -6.98 -14.19 -13.36
CA TRP A 59 -6.98 -15.65 -13.45
C TRP A 59 -8.26 -16.21 -14.07
N LYS A 60 -9.39 -15.51 -13.94
CA LYS A 60 -10.71 -15.95 -14.43
C LYS A 60 -11.05 -15.38 -15.80
N ASP A 61 -10.46 -14.26 -16.16
CA ASP A 61 -10.79 -13.48 -17.35
C ASP A 61 -9.50 -13.24 -18.18
N PRO A 62 -9.26 -14.04 -19.24
CA PRO A 62 -8.09 -13.92 -20.09
C PRO A 62 -7.97 -12.57 -20.80
N GLU A 63 -9.10 -11.97 -21.19
CA GLU A 63 -9.08 -10.65 -21.83
C GLU A 63 -8.68 -9.55 -20.84
N PHE A 64 -9.19 -9.62 -19.61
CA PHE A 64 -8.75 -8.72 -18.57
C PHE A 64 -7.27 -8.94 -18.22
N LYS A 65 -6.79 -10.19 -18.18
CA LYS A 65 -5.38 -10.50 -17.98
C LYS A 65 -4.50 -9.85 -19.05
N LYS A 66 -4.87 -9.99 -20.31
CA LYS A 66 -4.18 -9.36 -21.43
C LYS A 66 -4.16 -7.83 -21.30
N TYR A 67 -5.31 -7.24 -20.98
CA TYR A 67 -5.43 -5.80 -20.74
C TYR A 67 -4.53 -5.36 -19.57
N LEU A 68 -4.55 -6.09 -18.46
CA LEU A 68 -3.75 -5.81 -17.27
C LEU A 68 -2.23 -5.84 -17.56
N LEU A 69 -1.76 -6.77 -18.37
CA LEU A 69 -0.36 -6.87 -18.75
C LEU A 69 0.08 -5.78 -19.74
N GLN A 70 -0.82 -5.33 -20.62
CA GLN A 70 -0.53 -4.31 -21.64
C GLN A 70 -0.68 -2.87 -21.12
N LYS A 71 -1.73 -2.62 -20.33
CA LYS A 71 -2.10 -1.31 -19.81
C LYS A 71 -2.46 -1.38 -18.32
N PRO A 72 -1.47 -1.68 -17.46
CA PRO A 72 -1.73 -1.97 -16.05
C PRO A 72 -2.44 -0.85 -15.30
N THR A 73 -2.02 0.38 -15.48
CA THR A 73 -2.61 1.54 -14.78
C THR A 73 -4.09 1.68 -15.12
N GLU A 74 -4.44 1.64 -16.42
CA GLU A 74 -5.83 1.76 -16.88
C GLU A 74 -6.68 0.54 -16.47
N ALA A 75 -6.11 -0.66 -16.58
CA ALA A 75 -6.81 -1.89 -16.19
C ALA A 75 -7.14 -1.92 -14.69
N ILE A 76 -6.20 -1.52 -13.85
CA ILE A 76 -6.41 -1.41 -12.40
C ILE A 76 -7.40 -0.28 -12.08
N ALA A 77 -7.27 0.85 -12.75
CA ALA A 77 -8.20 1.97 -12.61
C ALA A 77 -9.64 1.63 -13.02
N SER A 78 -9.82 0.74 -14.01
CA SER A 78 -11.15 0.26 -14.43
C SER A 78 -11.85 -0.58 -13.33
N GLN A 79 -11.10 -1.10 -12.36
CA GLN A 79 -11.64 -1.80 -11.19
C GLN A 79 -11.93 -0.85 -10.01
N GLY A 80 -11.80 0.46 -10.21
CA GLY A 80 -12.02 1.48 -9.18
C GLY A 80 -10.80 1.76 -8.30
N TYR A 81 -9.66 1.13 -8.56
CA TYR A 81 -8.45 1.31 -7.74
C TYR A 81 -7.55 2.38 -8.34
N ARG A 82 -7.66 3.58 -7.79
CA ARG A 82 -6.90 4.78 -8.19
C ARG A 82 -6.31 5.45 -6.95
N GLY A 83 -5.36 6.33 -7.15
CA GLY A 83 -4.81 7.17 -6.09
C GLY A 83 -3.30 7.27 -6.16
N ARG A 84 -2.75 7.92 -5.14
CA ARG A 84 -1.33 8.19 -5.01
C ARG A 84 -0.49 6.91 -5.14
N GLN A 85 0.63 6.99 -5.85
CA GLN A 85 1.53 5.87 -6.18
C GLN A 85 0.86 4.80 -7.08
N GLY A 86 -0.23 5.15 -7.76
CA GLY A 86 -0.91 4.31 -8.74
C GLY A 86 -0.89 4.88 -10.16
N GLU A 87 -0.17 5.97 -10.39
CA GLU A 87 -0.16 6.70 -11.65
C GLU A 87 0.61 5.97 -12.76
N ASN A 88 1.64 5.22 -12.40
CA ASN A 88 2.52 4.50 -13.33
C ASN A 88 2.79 3.08 -12.84
N MET A 89 1.76 2.23 -12.87
CA MET A 89 1.90 0.85 -12.44
C MET A 89 2.46 -0.04 -13.56
N LYS A 90 3.25 -1.04 -13.16
CA LYS A 90 3.69 -2.12 -14.02
C LYS A 90 3.25 -3.45 -13.44
N VAL A 91 2.70 -4.30 -14.28
CA VAL A 91 2.32 -5.67 -13.91
C VAL A 91 3.20 -6.63 -14.69
N VAL A 92 3.75 -7.60 -14.01
CA VAL A 92 4.55 -8.68 -14.59
C VAL A 92 4.01 -10.02 -14.11
N GLU A 93 4.15 -11.04 -14.94
CA GLU A 93 3.70 -12.39 -14.63
C GLU A 93 4.87 -13.29 -14.24
N ASN A 94 4.71 -14.06 -13.18
CA ASN A 94 5.61 -15.16 -12.87
C ASN A 94 5.37 -16.32 -13.84
N THR A 95 6.44 -16.97 -14.25
CA THR A 95 6.39 -18.16 -15.12
C THR A 95 7.03 -19.34 -14.41
N SER A 96 7.04 -20.52 -15.05
CA SER A 96 7.76 -21.68 -14.52
C SER A 96 9.29 -21.45 -14.42
N LYS A 97 9.82 -20.43 -15.10
CA LYS A 97 11.26 -20.12 -15.14
C LYS A 97 11.63 -18.78 -14.52
N ILE A 98 10.66 -17.91 -14.28
CA ILE A 98 10.89 -16.55 -13.80
C ILE A 98 10.00 -16.28 -12.58
N HIS A 99 10.63 -15.89 -11.48
CA HIS A 99 9.96 -15.40 -10.30
C HIS A 99 10.31 -13.91 -10.11
N ASN A 100 9.31 -13.05 -10.24
CA ASN A 100 9.49 -11.61 -10.07
C ASN A 100 9.39 -11.24 -8.58
N VAL A 101 10.34 -10.47 -8.10
CA VAL A 101 10.38 -9.99 -6.72
C VAL A 101 10.36 -8.46 -6.72
N VAL A 102 9.52 -7.87 -5.87
CA VAL A 102 9.41 -6.42 -5.74
C VAL A 102 10.46 -5.91 -4.76
N VAL A 103 11.33 -5.04 -5.23
CA VAL A 103 12.34 -4.37 -4.41
C VAL A 103 12.50 -2.92 -4.84
N CYS A 104 12.74 -2.02 -3.89
CA CYS A 104 13.08 -0.63 -4.17
C CYS A 104 14.37 -0.28 -3.45
N THR A 105 15.41 0.02 -4.21
CA THR A 105 16.74 0.34 -3.67
C THR A 105 16.96 1.83 -3.41
N LEU A 106 16.21 2.70 -4.07
CA LEU A 106 16.40 4.15 -4.04
C LEU A 106 15.27 4.92 -3.36
N CYS A 107 14.03 4.56 -3.63
CA CYS A 107 12.85 5.23 -3.10
C CYS A 107 11.85 4.23 -2.53
N SER A 108 10.69 4.68 -2.13
CA SER A 108 9.61 3.84 -1.60
C SER A 108 8.41 3.76 -2.54
N CYS A 109 8.67 3.69 -3.84
CA CYS A 109 7.62 3.49 -4.84
C CYS A 109 6.95 2.13 -4.60
N TYR A 110 5.72 2.16 -4.15
CA TYR A 110 4.92 1.00 -3.81
C TYR A 110 3.49 1.28 -4.25
N PRO A 111 2.82 0.39 -4.95
CA PRO A 111 1.51 0.70 -5.55
C PRO A 111 0.41 0.69 -4.48
N TRP A 112 0.25 1.78 -3.76
CA TRP A 112 -0.67 1.91 -2.62
C TRP A 112 -2.11 1.49 -2.92
N PRO A 113 -2.73 1.84 -4.07
CA PRO A 113 -4.11 1.47 -4.33
C PRO A 113 -4.39 -0.02 -4.27
N VAL A 114 -3.39 -0.85 -4.59
CA VAL A 114 -3.52 -2.32 -4.69
C VAL A 114 -2.71 -3.11 -3.67
N LEU A 115 -1.69 -2.53 -3.04
CA LEU A 115 -0.86 -3.21 -2.04
C LEU A 115 -0.86 -2.52 -0.67
N GLY A 116 -1.42 -1.31 -0.57
CA GLY A 116 -1.39 -0.51 0.64
C GLY A 116 -0.06 0.20 0.86
N LEU A 117 0.18 0.63 2.09
CA LEU A 117 1.44 1.26 2.47
C LEU A 117 2.57 0.22 2.48
N PRO A 118 3.79 0.61 2.08
CA PRO A 118 4.92 -0.32 2.05
C PRO A 118 5.23 -0.81 3.48
N PRO A 119 5.29 -2.13 3.69
CA PRO A 119 5.60 -2.68 5.00
C PRO A 119 7.04 -2.37 5.42
N VAL A 120 7.31 -2.38 6.71
CA VAL A 120 8.62 -2.03 7.28
C VAL A 120 9.75 -2.89 6.68
N TRP A 121 9.52 -4.18 6.51
CA TRP A 121 10.52 -5.11 5.95
C TRP A 121 10.92 -4.74 4.52
N TYR A 122 10.00 -4.21 3.70
CA TYR A 122 10.27 -3.82 2.31
C TYR A 122 11.37 -2.76 2.18
N LYS A 123 11.50 -1.89 3.18
CA LYS A 123 12.50 -0.83 3.23
C LYS A 123 13.77 -1.24 3.99
N SER A 124 13.80 -2.43 4.58
CA SER A 124 14.94 -2.86 5.39
C SER A 124 16.19 -3.12 4.53
N ALA A 125 17.35 -2.74 5.03
CA ALA A 125 18.61 -2.98 4.36
C ALA A 125 18.90 -4.48 4.13
N PRO A 126 18.62 -5.40 5.09
CA PRO A 126 18.79 -6.82 4.86
C PRO A 126 17.96 -7.38 3.71
N TYR A 127 16.67 -6.98 3.60
CA TYR A 127 15.82 -7.41 2.50
C TYR A 127 16.36 -6.94 1.16
N ARG A 128 16.64 -5.64 1.04
CA ARG A 128 17.14 -5.04 -0.19
C ARG A 128 18.46 -5.65 -0.65
N SER A 129 19.40 -5.81 0.26
CA SER A 129 20.68 -6.46 -0.04
C SER A 129 20.49 -7.88 -0.57
N ARG A 130 19.67 -8.68 0.12
CA ARG A 130 19.45 -10.09 -0.27
C ARG A 130 18.75 -10.24 -1.63
N VAL A 131 17.91 -9.31 -2.03
CA VAL A 131 17.18 -9.40 -3.29
C VAL A 131 18.03 -9.01 -4.49
N VAL A 132 19.04 -8.14 -4.31
CA VAL A 132 19.90 -7.66 -5.40
C VAL A 132 21.27 -8.36 -5.48
N SER A 133 21.58 -9.24 -4.52
CA SER A 133 22.80 -10.08 -4.51
C SER A 133 22.54 -11.39 -5.23
#